data_0c111fc88bcebcb70c48277cb64ab090
#
_entry.id   0c111fc88bcebcb70c48277cb64ab090
#
_cell.length_a   1.000
_cell.length_b   1.000
_cell.length_c   1.000
_cell.angle_alpha   90.00
_cell.angle_beta   90.00
_cell.angle_gamma   90.00
#
_symmetry.space_group_name_H-M   'P 1'
#
loop_
_entity.id
_entity.type
_entity.pdbx_description
1 polymer ?
#
loop_
_entity_poly.entity_id
_entity_poly.type
_entity_poly.pdbx_seq_one_letter_code
_entity_poly.pdbx_strand_id
1 'polypeptide(L)'
;MFRLRLTLCVALVFVLASCADRKHASEQAQRPAAQPAPVLDPAALDLRTVTPAELAALVRAPGHRATLVNVWASWCDPCREEFHDVVRFARAYRDQGLNVVFVSADFTDDLPNARTFLAQQGVDWPTYVKTGDDMQFIDALGEHWSGALPGSFVYDANGKLARWWEGKASYATLEERVLPVLHGSTSSDSSITLEDRS
;
A
#
# COMPACT_ATOMS: atom_id res chain seq x y z
N MET A 1 -43.05 -40.89 32.37
CA MET A 1 -41.61 -40.65 32.56
C MET A 1 -40.86 -40.23 31.28
N PHE A 2 -41.54 -39.95 30.18
CA PHE A 2 -40.89 -39.67 28.88
C PHE A 2 -40.83 -38.19 28.51
N ARG A 3 -41.54 -37.31 29.24
CA ARG A 3 -41.60 -35.85 28.95
C ARG A 3 -40.51 -35.00 29.63
N LEU A 4 -39.75 -35.55 30.59
CA LEU A 4 -38.77 -34.80 31.37
C LEU A 4 -37.38 -34.82 30.75
N ARG A 5 -37.10 -35.74 29.80
CA ARG A 5 -35.77 -35.86 29.18
C ARG A 5 -35.59 -34.97 27.93
N LEU A 6 -36.67 -34.46 27.34
CA LEU A 6 -36.61 -33.64 26.11
C LEU A 6 -36.32 -32.15 26.41
N THR A 7 -36.73 -31.68 27.60
CA THR A 7 -36.52 -30.27 28.02
C THR A 7 -35.08 -29.98 28.45
N LEU A 8 -34.31 -30.98 28.86
CA LEU A 8 -32.92 -30.77 29.28
C LEU A 8 -31.93 -30.67 28.12
N CYS A 9 -32.22 -31.31 26.99
CA CYS A 9 -31.35 -31.23 25.77
C CYS A 9 -31.46 -29.91 25.05
N VAL A 10 -32.62 -29.21 25.07
CA VAL A 10 -32.80 -27.93 24.41
C VAL A 10 -32.11 -26.80 25.15
N ALA A 11 -32.02 -26.86 26.47
CA ALA A 11 -31.32 -25.86 27.27
C ALA A 11 -29.79 -25.91 27.12
N LEU A 12 -29.23 -27.10 26.83
CA LEU A 12 -27.77 -27.26 26.71
C LEU A 12 -27.23 -26.74 25.38
N VAL A 13 -28.05 -26.74 24.29
CA VAL A 13 -27.63 -26.24 22.95
C VAL A 13 -27.59 -24.71 22.93
N PHE A 14 -28.43 -24.02 23.70
CA PHE A 14 -28.42 -22.54 23.75
C PHE A 14 -27.23 -21.93 24.50
N VAL A 15 -26.62 -22.68 25.44
CA VAL A 15 -25.48 -22.18 26.22
C VAL A 15 -24.19 -22.26 25.43
N LEU A 16 -24.05 -23.16 24.44
CA LEU A 16 -22.85 -23.30 23.63
C LEU A 16 -22.77 -22.29 22.48
N ALA A 17 -23.88 -21.74 22.01
CA ALA A 17 -23.92 -20.72 20.98
C ALA A 17 -23.47 -19.33 21.49
N SER A 18 -23.65 -19.03 22.78
CA SER A 18 -23.23 -17.73 23.35
C SER A 18 -21.73 -17.58 23.62
N CYS A 19 -20.96 -18.67 23.59
CA CYS A 19 -19.51 -18.60 23.83
C CYS A 19 -18.69 -18.31 22.56
N ALA A 20 -19.22 -18.56 21.36
CA ALA A 20 -18.56 -18.31 20.10
C ALA A 20 -18.54 -16.81 19.75
N ASP A 21 -19.63 -16.09 19.99
CA ASP A 21 -19.74 -14.65 19.69
C ASP A 21 -18.88 -13.77 20.61
N ARG A 22 -18.58 -14.21 21.83
CA ARG A 22 -17.71 -13.45 22.74
C ARG A 22 -16.24 -13.47 22.37
N LYS A 23 -15.76 -14.49 21.66
CA LYS A 23 -14.35 -14.54 21.22
C LYS A 23 -14.08 -13.60 20.07
N HIS A 24 -15.01 -13.46 19.12
CA HIS A 24 -14.85 -12.51 18.01
C HIS A 24 -14.99 -11.04 18.44
N ALA A 25 -15.79 -10.73 19.46
CA ALA A 25 -15.92 -9.37 20.00
C ALA A 25 -14.68 -8.92 20.80
N SER A 26 -13.95 -9.84 21.44
CA SER A 26 -12.75 -9.51 22.23
C SER A 26 -11.50 -9.33 21.38
N GLU A 27 -11.43 -9.93 20.19
CA GLU A 27 -10.29 -9.82 19.29
C GLU A 27 -10.30 -8.50 18.49
N GLN A 28 -11.48 -7.93 18.25
CA GLN A 28 -11.62 -6.60 17.64
C GLN A 28 -11.32 -5.44 18.61
N ALA A 29 -11.40 -5.64 19.91
CA ALA A 29 -11.16 -4.61 20.93
C ALA A 29 -9.66 -4.39 21.24
N GLN A 30 -8.76 -5.20 20.71
CA GLN A 30 -7.31 -5.13 20.94
C GLN A 30 -6.50 -4.61 19.76
N ARG A 31 -7.13 -4.00 18.74
CA ARG A 31 -6.37 -3.22 17.76
C ARG A 31 -5.81 -1.98 18.47
N PRO A 32 -4.49 -1.84 18.63
CA PRO A 32 -3.93 -0.62 19.19
C PRO A 32 -4.42 0.54 18.32
N ALA A 33 -4.99 1.55 18.95
CA ALA A 33 -5.29 2.80 18.25
C ALA A 33 -3.99 3.26 17.59
N ALA A 34 -4.02 3.45 16.28
CA ALA A 34 -2.87 3.90 15.52
C ALA A 34 -2.39 5.21 16.15
N GLN A 35 -1.23 5.18 16.80
CA GLN A 35 -0.61 6.38 17.31
C GLN A 35 -0.33 7.30 16.12
N PRO A 36 -0.66 8.61 16.21
CA PRO A 36 -0.31 9.54 15.15
C PRO A 36 1.18 9.45 14.89
N ALA A 37 1.56 9.36 13.60
CA ALA A 37 2.96 9.33 13.21
C ALA A 37 3.66 10.60 13.73
N PRO A 38 4.92 10.51 14.20
CA PRO A 38 5.65 11.68 14.62
C PRO A 38 5.77 12.65 13.43
N VAL A 39 5.48 13.92 13.66
CA VAL A 39 5.74 14.97 12.68
C VAL A 39 7.25 15.20 12.62
N LEU A 40 7.83 14.98 11.44
CA LEU A 40 9.27 15.13 11.22
C LEU A 40 9.60 16.57 10.82
N ASP A 41 10.88 16.95 10.93
CA ASP A 41 11.37 18.19 10.34
C ASP A 41 11.42 18.05 8.80
N PRO A 42 10.70 18.87 8.02
CA PRO A 42 10.74 18.80 6.57
C PRO A 42 12.15 18.98 5.98
N ALA A 43 13.04 19.73 6.66
CA ALA A 43 14.42 19.93 6.23
C ALA A 43 15.29 18.68 6.41
N ALA A 44 14.95 17.81 7.36
CA ALA A 44 15.69 16.58 7.64
C ALA A 44 15.28 15.41 6.75
N LEU A 45 14.24 15.55 5.91
CA LEU A 45 13.79 14.47 5.03
C LEU A 45 14.81 14.17 3.93
N ASP A 46 15.03 12.87 3.72
CA ASP A 46 15.89 12.37 2.63
C ASP A 46 15.08 12.33 1.32
N LEU A 47 14.95 13.50 0.68
CA LEU A 47 14.28 13.67 -0.61
C LEU A 47 15.33 13.85 -1.70
N ARG A 48 15.47 12.85 -2.56
CA ARG A 48 16.46 12.76 -3.64
C ARG A 48 15.79 12.89 -5.01
N THR A 49 16.58 13.24 -6.03
CA THR A 49 16.11 13.12 -7.41
C THR A 49 16.28 11.69 -7.92
N VAL A 50 15.45 11.29 -8.88
CA VAL A 50 15.53 9.97 -9.53
C VAL A 50 15.22 10.07 -11.01
N THR A 51 16.10 9.51 -11.82
CA THR A 51 15.87 9.26 -13.25
C THR A 51 15.16 7.91 -13.47
N PRO A 52 14.59 7.66 -14.66
CA PRO A 52 14.02 6.35 -14.99
C PRO A 52 15.00 5.18 -14.78
N ALA A 53 16.26 5.36 -15.15
CA ALA A 53 17.30 4.33 -15.01
C ALA A 53 17.64 4.04 -13.54
N GLU A 54 17.72 5.08 -12.71
CA GLU A 54 17.95 4.94 -11.26
C GLU A 54 16.75 4.31 -10.57
N LEU A 55 15.52 4.67 -10.95
CA LEU A 55 14.32 4.02 -10.43
C LEU A 55 14.29 2.52 -10.77
N ALA A 56 14.64 2.16 -12.00
CA ALA A 56 14.77 0.77 -12.40
C ALA A 56 15.86 0.02 -11.60
N ALA A 57 16.92 0.70 -11.17
CA ALA A 57 17.94 0.13 -10.28
C ALA A 57 17.41 -0.05 -8.85
N LEU A 58 16.67 0.93 -8.31
CA LEU A 58 16.03 0.85 -7.00
C LEU A 58 15.05 -0.33 -6.90
N VAL A 59 14.25 -0.53 -7.94
CA VAL A 59 13.26 -1.64 -8.01
C VAL A 59 13.95 -3.00 -8.02
N ARG A 60 15.14 -3.11 -8.63
CA ARG A 60 15.95 -4.35 -8.69
C ARG A 60 16.94 -4.51 -7.56
N ALA A 61 16.97 -3.57 -6.61
CA ALA A 61 17.89 -3.66 -5.48
C ALA A 61 17.64 -4.95 -4.67
N PRO A 62 18.70 -5.69 -4.31
CA PRO A 62 18.56 -6.95 -3.59
C PRO A 62 18.08 -6.72 -2.15
N GLY A 63 17.51 -7.76 -1.55
CA GLY A 63 17.08 -7.74 -0.15
C GLY A 63 15.57 -7.48 0.05
N HIS A 64 14.82 -7.22 -1.02
CA HIS A 64 13.37 -7.06 -0.97
C HIS A 64 12.66 -8.22 -1.66
N ARG A 65 11.49 -8.59 -1.13
CA ARG A 65 10.62 -9.62 -1.74
C ARG A 65 9.64 -9.01 -2.73
N ALA A 66 9.25 -7.76 -2.48
CA ALA A 66 8.46 -6.95 -3.40
C ALA A 66 8.81 -5.48 -3.22
N THR A 67 8.67 -4.69 -4.30
CA THR A 67 8.78 -3.23 -4.25
C THR A 67 7.48 -2.63 -4.77
N LEU A 68 6.86 -1.77 -3.95
CA LEU A 68 5.75 -0.91 -4.34
C LEU A 68 6.32 0.48 -4.67
N VAL A 69 6.24 0.88 -5.93
CA VAL A 69 6.47 2.27 -6.36
C VAL A 69 5.12 2.98 -6.37
N ASN A 70 5.00 4.07 -5.62
CA ASN A 70 3.82 4.93 -5.62
C ASN A 70 4.22 6.30 -6.14
N VAL A 71 3.64 6.68 -7.30
CA VAL A 71 3.86 7.98 -7.94
C VAL A 71 2.75 8.92 -7.52
N TRP A 72 3.11 10.08 -6.96
CA TRP A 72 2.21 11.02 -6.33
C TRP A 72 2.65 12.47 -6.55
N ALA A 73 1.86 13.44 -6.12
CA ALA A 73 2.27 14.83 -6.03
C ALA A 73 1.58 15.55 -4.88
N SER A 74 2.20 16.63 -4.37
CA SER A 74 1.64 17.40 -3.24
C SER A 74 0.35 18.14 -3.59
N TRP A 75 0.13 18.44 -4.84
CA TRP A 75 -1.08 19.09 -5.40
C TRP A 75 -2.16 18.08 -5.84
N CYS A 76 -1.91 16.78 -5.75
CA CYS A 76 -2.84 15.71 -6.15
C CYS A 76 -3.71 15.30 -4.95
N ASP A 77 -4.97 15.75 -4.90
CA ASP A 77 -5.87 15.44 -3.79
C ASP A 77 -6.09 13.94 -3.55
N PRO A 78 -6.40 13.09 -4.56
CA PRO A 78 -6.56 11.67 -4.33
C PRO A 78 -5.27 10.98 -3.86
N CYS A 79 -4.07 11.48 -4.25
CA CYS A 79 -2.80 11.00 -3.74
C CYS A 79 -2.66 11.27 -2.23
N ARG A 80 -3.02 12.48 -1.81
CA ARG A 80 -2.96 12.90 -0.40
C ARG A 80 -3.92 12.09 0.48
N GLU A 81 -5.09 11.75 -0.05
CA GLU A 81 -6.09 10.95 0.65
C GLU A 81 -5.64 9.51 0.91
N GLU A 82 -4.96 8.86 -0.05
CA GLU A 82 -4.48 7.49 0.13
C GLU A 82 -3.19 7.38 0.94
N PHE A 83 -2.41 8.46 1.00
CA PHE A 83 -1.01 8.44 1.44
C PHE A 83 -0.83 7.85 2.84
N HIS A 84 -1.74 8.18 3.77
CA HIS A 84 -1.73 7.60 5.11
C HIS A 84 -1.82 6.07 5.09
N ASP A 85 -2.68 5.51 4.24
CA ASP A 85 -2.83 4.07 4.10
C ASP A 85 -1.58 3.43 3.51
N VAL A 86 -0.94 4.06 2.52
CA VAL A 86 0.31 3.56 1.93
C VAL A 86 1.46 3.60 2.95
N VAL A 87 1.59 4.67 3.74
CA VAL A 87 2.61 4.77 4.81
C VAL A 87 2.38 3.71 5.88
N ARG A 88 1.15 3.53 6.32
CA ARG A 88 0.79 2.48 7.30
C ARG A 88 1.09 1.09 6.76
N PHE A 89 0.77 0.84 5.51
CA PHE A 89 1.06 -0.42 4.82
C PHE A 89 2.57 -0.67 4.70
N ALA A 90 3.34 0.34 4.29
CA ALA A 90 4.79 0.26 4.22
C ALA A 90 5.41 -0.19 5.56
N ARG A 91 4.98 0.42 6.66
CA ARG A 91 5.46 0.09 8.01
C ARG A 91 5.07 -1.31 8.46
N ALA A 92 3.83 -1.73 8.16
CA ALA A 92 3.32 -3.03 8.57
C ALA A 92 4.04 -4.21 7.89
N TYR A 93 4.55 -4.01 6.66
CA TYR A 93 5.12 -5.09 5.86
C TYR A 93 6.63 -4.94 5.57
N ARG A 94 7.27 -3.88 6.08
CA ARG A 94 8.73 -3.66 5.93
C ARG A 94 9.54 -4.89 6.37
N ASP A 95 9.28 -5.40 7.55
CA ASP A 95 10.01 -6.53 8.14
C ASP A 95 9.71 -7.86 7.43
N GLN A 96 8.69 -7.88 6.58
CA GLN A 96 8.36 -9.02 5.71
C GLN A 96 9.03 -8.93 4.34
N GLY A 97 9.82 -7.89 4.10
CA GLY A 97 10.57 -7.67 2.87
C GLY A 97 9.88 -6.80 1.83
N LEU A 98 8.86 -6.02 2.23
CA LEU A 98 8.27 -4.99 1.37
C LEU A 98 9.17 -3.74 1.38
N ASN A 99 9.54 -3.29 0.19
CA ASN A 99 10.11 -1.97 -0.05
C ASN A 99 9.03 -1.04 -0.62
N VAL A 100 8.89 0.18 -0.10
CA VAL A 100 7.99 1.20 -0.66
C VAL A 100 8.80 2.41 -1.08
N VAL A 101 8.73 2.72 -2.36
CA VAL A 101 9.42 3.83 -3.03
C VAL A 101 8.40 4.88 -3.40
N PHE A 102 8.40 6.01 -2.69
CA PHE A 102 7.60 7.17 -3.07
C PHE A 102 8.34 7.99 -4.12
N VAL A 103 7.67 8.29 -5.23
CA VAL A 103 8.20 9.15 -6.29
C VAL A 103 7.25 10.32 -6.50
N SER A 104 7.71 11.51 -6.16
CA SER A 104 6.96 12.74 -6.38
C SER A 104 7.08 13.18 -7.84
N ALA A 105 5.94 13.55 -8.42
CA ALA A 105 5.84 14.23 -9.71
C ALA A 105 5.73 15.77 -9.54
N ASP A 106 6.05 16.29 -8.35
CA ASP A 106 6.04 17.72 -8.08
C ASP A 106 7.06 18.47 -8.96
N PHE A 107 6.71 19.67 -9.35
CA PHE A 107 7.64 20.59 -9.97
C PHE A 107 8.59 21.20 -8.94
N THR A 108 9.69 21.79 -9.40
CA THR A 108 10.72 22.35 -8.50
C THR A 108 10.16 23.33 -7.49
N ASP A 109 9.21 24.17 -7.91
CA ASP A 109 8.58 25.19 -7.06
C ASP A 109 7.66 24.59 -5.99
N ASP A 110 7.17 23.36 -6.20
CA ASP A 110 6.28 22.65 -5.27
C ASP A 110 7.03 21.77 -4.25
N LEU A 111 8.35 21.59 -4.39
CA LEU A 111 9.13 20.73 -3.50
C LEU A 111 9.02 21.08 -2.01
N PRO A 112 8.91 22.36 -1.59
CA PRO A 112 8.65 22.69 -0.18
C PRO A 112 7.33 22.11 0.33
N ASN A 113 6.28 22.08 -0.52
CA ASN A 113 4.97 21.50 -0.19
C ASN A 113 5.09 19.97 -0.06
N ALA A 114 5.79 19.33 -1.00
CA ALA A 114 6.05 17.89 -0.96
C ALA A 114 6.80 17.49 0.33
N ARG A 115 7.86 18.21 0.70
CA ARG A 115 8.61 17.98 1.95
C ARG A 115 7.71 18.14 3.18
N THR A 116 6.94 19.21 3.24
CA THR A 116 6.02 19.47 4.36
C THR A 116 5.00 18.34 4.50
N PHE A 117 4.43 17.90 3.39
CA PHE A 117 3.46 16.81 3.38
C PHE A 117 4.08 15.48 3.85
N LEU A 118 5.23 15.08 3.30
CA LEU A 118 5.95 13.87 3.70
C LEU A 118 6.27 13.88 5.20
N ALA A 119 6.72 15.03 5.75
CA ALA A 119 7.00 15.18 7.16
C ALA A 119 5.75 14.99 8.03
N GLN A 120 4.62 15.54 7.62
CA GLN A 120 3.32 15.37 8.29
C GLN A 120 2.84 13.92 8.26
N GLN A 121 3.15 13.18 7.19
CA GLN A 121 2.86 11.75 7.08
C GLN A 121 3.88 10.88 7.83
N GLY A 122 4.94 11.49 8.37
CA GLY A 122 5.97 10.82 9.16
C GLY A 122 6.86 9.90 8.32
N VAL A 123 7.07 10.16 7.04
CA VAL A 123 7.93 9.34 6.17
C VAL A 123 9.39 9.55 6.56
N ASP A 124 10.01 8.53 7.15
CA ASP A 124 11.35 8.55 7.73
C ASP A 124 12.37 7.71 6.93
N TRP A 125 12.08 7.41 5.67
CA TRP A 125 12.95 6.71 4.74
C TRP A 125 13.14 7.49 3.43
N PRO A 126 14.16 7.14 2.60
CA PRO A 126 14.42 7.85 1.35
C PRO A 126 13.20 7.92 0.44
N THR A 127 12.90 9.11 -0.05
CA THR A 127 11.85 9.38 -1.05
C THR A 127 12.46 10.11 -2.24
N TYR A 128 11.73 10.15 -3.34
CA TYR A 128 12.32 10.62 -4.59
C TYR A 128 11.42 11.63 -5.27
N VAL A 129 12.05 12.48 -6.09
CA VAL A 129 11.40 13.37 -7.05
C VAL A 129 11.84 12.96 -8.43
N LYS A 130 10.91 12.70 -9.34
CA LYS A 130 11.25 12.36 -10.72
C LYS A 130 12.03 13.50 -11.40
N THR A 131 12.98 13.14 -12.25
CA THR A 131 13.72 14.08 -13.10
C THR A 131 13.78 13.59 -14.54
N GLY A 132 14.01 14.52 -15.47
CA GLY A 132 14.08 14.23 -16.89
C GLY A 132 12.74 14.40 -17.59
N ASP A 133 12.63 13.78 -18.75
CA ASP A 133 11.45 13.86 -19.60
C ASP A 133 10.30 13.02 -19.03
N ASP A 134 9.09 13.60 -19.00
CA ASP A 134 7.90 12.97 -18.40
C ASP A 134 7.47 11.72 -19.13
N MET A 135 7.55 11.72 -20.47
CA MET A 135 7.17 10.55 -21.26
C MET A 135 8.13 9.39 -21.06
N GLN A 136 9.45 9.67 -21.00
CA GLN A 136 10.43 8.64 -20.68
C GLN A 136 10.23 8.05 -19.27
N PHE A 137 9.79 8.87 -18.30
CA PHE A 137 9.48 8.39 -16.97
C PHE A 137 8.23 7.52 -16.94
N ILE A 138 7.18 7.92 -17.67
CA ILE A 138 5.95 7.15 -17.84
C ILE A 138 6.25 5.80 -18.48
N ASP A 139 6.96 5.79 -19.60
CA ASP A 139 7.31 4.57 -20.36
C ASP A 139 8.14 3.59 -19.51
N ALA A 140 9.03 4.11 -18.65
CA ALA A 140 9.87 3.30 -17.78
C ALA A 140 9.11 2.57 -16.66
N LEU A 141 7.95 3.08 -16.25
CA LEU A 141 7.10 2.45 -15.24
C LEU A 141 6.13 1.43 -15.82
N GLY A 142 5.67 1.64 -17.07
CA GLY A 142 4.80 0.67 -17.75
C GLY A 142 4.16 1.26 -19.01
N GLU A 143 4.17 0.50 -20.08
CA GLU A 143 3.69 0.90 -21.43
C GLU A 143 2.19 1.31 -21.46
N HIS A 144 1.44 0.99 -20.41
CA HIS A 144 0.00 1.26 -20.34
C HIS A 144 -0.39 2.32 -19.31
N TRP A 145 0.57 2.85 -18.56
CA TRP A 145 0.28 3.92 -17.61
C TRP A 145 0.06 5.24 -18.35
N SER A 146 -1.07 5.90 -18.06
CA SER A 146 -1.43 7.16 -18.71
C SER A 146 -0.70 8.39 -18.16
N GLY A 147 0.07 8.24 -17.06
CA GLY A 147 0.61 9.36 -16.28
C GLY A 147 -0.37 9.90 -15.23
N ALA A 148 -1.56 9.30 -15.10
CA ALA A 148 -2.53 9.72 -14.09
C ALA A 148 -2.05 9.42 -12.67
N LEU A 149 -2.33 10.36 -11.74
CA LEU A 149 -1.93 10.24 -10.35
C LEU A 149 -3.12 9.97 -9.43
N PRO A 150 -2.94 9.16 -8.36
CA PRO A 150 -1.74 8.38 -8.06
C PRO A 150 -1.58 7.20 -9.01
N GLY A 151 -0.33 6.83 -9.30
CA GLY A 151 0.05 5.61 -10.01
C GLY A 151 0.80 4.67 -9.08
N SER A 152 0.42 3.41 -9.04
CA SER A 152 1.05 2.41 -8.18
C SER A 152 1.52 1.20 -8.98
N PHE A 153 2.76 0.75 -8.71
CA PHE A 153 3.43 -0.31 -9.45
C PHE A 153 4.09 -1.29 -8.47
N VAL A 154 3.75 -2.56 -8.58
CA VAL A 154 4.28 -3.61 -7.70
C VAL A 154 5.23 -4.49 -8.50
N TYR A 155 6.47 -4.54 -8.06
CA TYR A 155 7.51 -5.36 -8.64
C TYR A 155 7.84 -6.53 -7.73
N ASP A 156 8.15 -7.68 -8.33
CA ASP A 156 8.61 -8.87 -7.60
C ASP A 156 10.08 -8.75 -7.16
N ALA A 157 10.59 -9.78 -6.48
CA ALA A 157 11.97 -9.84 -6.00
C ALA A 157 13.04 -9.76 -7.11
N ASN A 158 12.67 -9.98 -8.37
CA ASN A 158 13.55 -9.87 -9.53
C ASN A 158 13.45 -8.50 -10.22
N GLY A 159 12.62 -7.61 -9.71
CA GLY A 159 12.33 -6.31 -10.31
C GLY A 159 11.46 -6.39 -11.57
N LYS A 160 10.70 -7.49 -11.72
CA LYS A 160 9.71 -7.61 -12.78
C LYS A 160 8.38 -7.01 -12.31
N LEU A 161 7.78 -6.15 -13.14
CA LEU A 161 6.45 -5.60 -12.88
C LEU A 161 5.41 -6.73 -12.83
N ALA A 162 4.78 -6.88 -11.68
CA ALA A 162 3.78 -7.92 -11.43
C ALA A 162 2.36 -7.36 -11.48
N ARG A 163 2.15 -6.13 -10.98
CA ARG A 163 0.85 -5.45 -10.95
C ARG A 163 1.03 -3.94 -11.03
N TRP A 164 0.03 -3.25 -11.55
CA TRP A 164 -0.05 -1.79 -11.53
C TRP A 164 -1.52 -1.33 -11.53
N TRP A 165 -1.77 -0.11 -11.11
CA TRP A 165 -3.08 0.55 -11.21
C TRP A 165 -2.94 2.06 -11.13
N GLU A 166 -3.94 2.76 -11.63
CA GLU A 166 -4.15 4.19 -11.48
C GLU A 166 -5.26 4.46 -10.46
N GLY A 167 -5.20 5.63 -9.83
CA GLY A 167 -6.19 6.05 -8.86
C GLY A 167 -5.96 5.52 -7.45
N LYS A 168 -6.75 6.06 -6.54
CA LYS A 168 -6.62 5.86 -5.09
C LYS A 168 -6.85 4.41 -4.67
N ALA A 169 -5.97 3.92 -3.80
CA ALA A 169 -6.09 2.62 -3.14
C ALA A 169 -6.34 2.78 -1.63
N SER A 170 -7.27 2.00 -1.09
CA SER A 170 -7.43 1.83 0.35
C SER A 170 -6.39 0.84 0.89
N TYR A 171 -6.23 0.80 2.23
CA TYR A 171 -5.37 -0.20 2.87
C TYR A 171 -5.75 -1.64 2.46
N ALA A 172 -7.05 -1.97 2.40
CA ALA A 172 -7.52 -3.27 1.96
C ALA A 172 -7.15 -3.57 0.49
N THR A 173 -7.24 -2.56 -0.39
CA THR A 173 -6.81 -2.67 -1.79
C THR A 173 -5.30 -2.92 -1.90
N LEU A 174 -4.50 -2.28 -1.04
CA LEU A 174 -3.06 -2.53 -0.98
C LEU A 174 -2.76 -3.96 -0.54
N GLU A 175 -3.45 -4.48 0.48
CA GLU A 175 -3.31 -5.87 0.91
C GLU A 175 -3.66 -6.83 -0.23
N GLU A 176 -4.79 -6.66 -0.88
CA GLU A 176 -5.25 -7.49 -1.99
C GLU A 176 -4.25 -7.53 -3.16
N ARG A 177 -3.67 -6.37 -3.52
CA ARG A 177 -2.84 -6.25 -4.72
C ARG A 177 -1.36 -6.52 -4.47
N VAL A 178 -0.85 -6.20 -3.30
CA VAL A 178 0.58 -6.28 -2.99
C VAL A 178 0.97 -7.59 -2.31
N LEU A 179 0.16 -8.10 -1.37
CA LEU A 179 0.53 -9.28 -0.59
C LEU A 179 0.74 -10.55 -1.42
N PRO A 180 -0.03 -10.84 -2.49
CA PRO A 180 0.26 -11.98 -3.35
C PRO A 180 1.66 -11.90 -3.97
N VAL A 181 2.13 -10.72 -4.36
CA VAL A 181 3.48 -10.51 -4.90
C VAL A 181 4.52 -10.66 -3.81
N LEU A 182 4.32 -10.02 -2.65
CA LEU A 182 5.21 -10.10 -1.49
C LEU A 182 5.42 -11.53 -1.00
N HIS A 183 4.37 -12.35 -1.03
CA HIS A 183 4.42 -13.73 -0.56
C HIS A 183 4.75 -14.75 -1.66
N GLY A 184 5.00 -14.29 -2.89
CA GLY A 184 5.33 -15.17 -4.01
C GLY A 184 4.15 -16.02 -4.52
N SER A 185 2.91 -15.59 -4.21
CA SER A 185 1.67 -16.28 -4.58
C SER A 185 1.10 -15.75 -5.90
N THR A 186 1.94 -15.28 -6.82
CA THR A 186 1.48 -14.84 -8.15
C THR A 186 1.01 -16.06 -8.93
N SER A 187 -0.28 -16.37 -8.83
CA SER A 187 -0.94 -17.20 -9.83
C SER A 187 -0.75 -16.52 -11.18
N SER A 188 -0.26 -17.27 -12.16
CA SER A 188 -0.11 -16.86 -13.55
C SER A 188 -1.50 -16.72 -14.20
N ASP A 189 -2.29 -15.78 -13.73
CA ASP A 189 -3.56 -15.44 -14.38
C ASP A 189 -3.41 -14.05 -15.02
N SER A 190 -2.93 -14.10 -16.27
CA SER A 190 -2.85 -12.98 -17.19
C SER A 190 -4.21 -12.79 -17.84
N SER A 191 -5.19 -12.29 -17.08
CA SER A 191 -6.43 -11.83 -17.65
C SER A 191 -7.01 -10.69 -16.82
N ILE A 192 -6.43 -9.50 -16.99
CA ILE A 192 -7.14 -8.27 -16.65
C ILE A 192 -8.12 -8.02 -17.77
N THR A 193 -9.34 -8.47 -17.58
CA THR A 193 -10.49 -8.10 -18.42
C THR A 193 -10.73 -6.60 -18.23
N LEU A 194 -10.60 -5.86 -19.31
CA LEU A 194 -11.09 -4.48 -19.45
C LEU A 194 -12.62 -4.54 -19.46
N GLU A 195 -13.24 -4.59 -18.29
CA GLU A 195 -14.69 -4.40 -18.12
C GLU A 195 -14.91 -3.50 -16.91
N ASP A 196 -14.92 -2.21 -17.13
CA ASP A 196 -15.92 -1.28 -16.64
C ASP A 196 -15.76 0.09 -17.32
N ARG A 197 -16.38 0.19 -18.49
CA ARG A 197 -16.78 1.45 -19.09
C ARG A 197 -18.23 1.33 -19.49
N SER A 198 -19.10 1.70 -18.56
CA SER A 198 -20.48 2.13 -18.89
C SER A 198 -20.90 3.20 -17.90
#